data_3d65c2434863e00e9c1c3942302b2367
#
_entry.id   3d65c2434863e00e9c1c3942302b2367
#
_cell.length_a   1.000
_cell.length_b   1.000
_cell.length_c   1.000
_cell.angle_alpha   90.00
_cell.angle_beta   90.00
_cell.angle_gamma   90.00
#
_symmetry.space_group_name_H-M   'P 1'
#
loop_
_entity.id
_entity.type
_entity.pdbx_description
1 polymer ?
#
loop_
_entity_poly.entity_id
_entity_poly.type
_entity_poly.pdbx_seq_one_letter_code
_entity_poly.pdbx_strand_id
1 'polypeptide(L)' 'MHEKIKKLSALVDKLIEQNFKLKTESKSMRNKIAELHKKIEILQSENQSLLIKSTENKNNE' A
#
# COMPACT_ATOMS: atom_id res chain seq x y z
N MET A 1 10.15 -41.20 -17.32
CA MET A 1 8.83 -40.84 -16.79
C MET A 1 8.90 -40.16 -15.42
N HIS A 2 9.66 -40.71 -14.49
CA HIS A 2 9.78 -40.10 -13.14
C HIS A 2 10.43 -38.73 -13.13
N GLU A 3 11.36 -38.46 -14.04
CA GLU A 3 12.05 -37.18 -14.11
C GLU A 3 11.12 -36.05 -14.52
N LYS A 4 10.22 -36.30 -15.46
CA LYS A 4 9.24 -35.31 -15.92
C LYS A 4 8.23 -34.95 -14.80
N ILE A 5 7.81 -35.97 -14.05
CA ILE A 5 6.89 -35.79 -12.92
C ILE A 5 7.57 -35.01 -11.82
N LYS A 6 8.84 -35.28 -11.53
CA LYS A 6 9.63 -34.53 -10.54
C LYS A 6 9.80 -33.07 -10.94
N LYS A 7 10.08 -32.82 -12.21
CA LYS A 7 10.22 -31.46 -12.73
C LYS A 7 8.90 -30.67 -12.63
N LEU A 8 7.80 -31.35 -12.99
CA LEU A 8 6.47 -30.73 -12.88
C LEU A 8 6.12 -30.42 -11.43
N SER A 9 6.39 -31.36 -10.53
CA SER A 9 6.15 -31.18 -9.10
C SER A 9 6.96 -30.00 -8.55
N ALA A 10 8.23 -29.89 -8.92
CA ALA A 10 9.10 -28.80 -8.52
C ALA A 10 8.59 -27.45 -9.06
N LEU A 11 8.12 -27.42 -10.30
CA LEU A 11 7.55 -26.22 -10.91
C LEU A 11 6.26 -25.79 -10.20
N VAL A 12 5.40 -26.74 -9.87
CA VAL A 12 4.15 -26.46 -9.15
C VAL A 12 4.47 -25.89 -7.76
N ASP A 13 5.40 -26.51 -7.05
CA ASP A 13 5.83 -26.02 -5.73
C ASP A 13 6.37 -24.59 -5.82
N LYS A 14 7.18 -24.31 -6.84
CA LYS A 14 7.73 -22.99 -7.07
C LYS A 14 6.63 -21.96 -7.37
N LEU A 15 5.64 -22.33 -8.16
CA LEU A 15 4.50 -21.46 -8.49
C LEU A 15 3.66 -21.18 -7.26
N ILE A 16 3.44 -22.17 -6.40
CA ILE A 16 2.71 -22.00 -5.14
C ILE A 16 3.46 -21.03 -4.24
N GLU A 17 4.76 -21.18 -4.12
CA GLU A 17 5.62 -20.30 -3.32
C GLU A 17 5.59 -18.88 -3.86
N GLN A 18 5.75 -18.69 -5.17
CA GLN A 18 5.68 -17.39 -5.81
C GLN A 18 4.32 -16.74 -5.64
N ASN A 19 3.25 -17.51 -5.76
CA ASN A 19 1.89 -17.03 -5.59
C ASN A 19 1.67 -16.52 -4.17
N PHE A 20 2.12 -17.27 -3.18
CA PHE A 20 2.06 -16.87 -1.77
C PHE A 20 2.83 -15.57 -1.54
N LYS A 21 4.04 -15.49 -2.09
CA LYS A 21 4.89 -14.30 -1.97
C LYS A 21 4.22 -13.06 -2.58
N LEU A 22 3.65 -13.21 -3.77
CA LEU A 22 2.93 -12.13 -4.45
C LEU A 22 1.72 -11.67 -3.66
N LYS A 23 0.97 -12.59 -3.07
CA LYS A 23 -0.18 -12.24 -2.22
C LYS A 23 0.25 -11.47 -0.99
N THR A 24 1.35 -11.87 -0.37
CA THR A 24 1.91 -11.19 0.80
C THR A 24 2.37 -9.78 0.44
N GLU A 25 3.09 -9.63 -0.67
CA GLU A 25 3.55 -8.33 -1.15
C GLU A 25 2.39 -7.42 -1.52
N SER A 26 1.37 -7.96 -2.18
CA SER A 26 0.16 -7.22 -2.55
C SER A 26 -0.57 -6.70 -1.30
N LYS A 27 -0.71 -7.54 -0.29
CA LYS A 27 -1.33 -7.14 0.99
C LYS A 27 -0.53 -6.05 1.68
N SER A 28 0.80 -6.17 1.71
CA SER A 28 1.69 -5.18 2.28
C SER A 28 1.56 -3.84 1.56
N MET A 29 1.51 -3.84 0.24
CA MET A 29 1.33 -2.64 -0.57
C MET A 29 -0.02 -1.98 -0.32
N ARG A 30 -1.10 -2.76 -0.21
CA ARG A 30 -2.44 -2.25 0.10
C ARG A 30 -2.46 -1.57 1.46
N ASN A 31 -1.78 -2.15 2.44
CA ASN A 31 -1.66 -1.55 3.78
C ASN A 31 -0.91 -0.22 3.72
N LYS A 32 0.18 -0.15 2.95
CA LYS A 32 0.94 1.09 2.76
C LYS A 32 0.11 2.16 2.06
N ILE A 33 -0.66 1.78 1.05
CA ILE A 33 -1.55 2.71 0.35
C ILE A 33 -2.59 3.25 1.31
N ALA A 34 -3.19 2.40 2.14
CA ALA A 34 -4.17 2.84 3.13
C ALA A 34 -3.56 3.80 4.15
N GLU A 35 -2.34 3.54 4.61
CA GLU A 35 -1.62 4.45 5.52
C GLU A 35 -1.32 5.79 4.86
N LEU A 36 -0.88 5.78 3.61
CA LEU A 36 -0.59 7.00 2.85
C LEU A 36 -1.84 7.81 2.62
N HIS A 37 -2.96 7.17 2.29
CA HIS A 37 -4.25 7.86 2.15
C HIS A 37 -4.65 8.56 3.44
N LYS A 38 -4.46 7.88 4.57
CA LYS A 38 -4.77 8.45 5.88
C LYS A 38 -3.91 9.67 6.17
N LYS A 39 -2.62 9.59 5.86
CA LYS A 39 -1.69 10.74 6.01
C LYS A 39 -2.09 11.90 5.11
N ILE A 40 -2.48 11.62 3.88
CA ILE A 40 -2.93 12.66 2.94
C ILE A 40 -4.18 13.36 3.49
N GLU A 41 -5.15 12.62 4.01
CA GLU A 41 -6.35 13.19 4.60
C GLU A 41 -6.02 14.10 5.79
N ILE A 42 -5.11 13.66 6.66
CA ILE A 42 -4.65 14.44 7.81
C ILE A 42 -3.97 15.73 7.34
N LEU A 43 -3.06 15.63 6.37
CA LEU A 43 -2.34 16.79 5.82
C LEU A 43 -3.29 17.77 5.15
N GLN A 44 -4.27 17.28 4.41
CA GLN A 44 -5.29 18.14 3.78
C GLN A 44 -6.11 18.88 4.82
N SER A 45 -6.49 18.18 5.90
CA SER A 45 -7.22 18.78 7.00
C SER A 45 -6.39 19.85 7.71
N GLU A 46 -5.12 19.57 7.98
CA GLU A 46 -4.19 20.51 8.59
C GLU A 46 -3.97 21.74 7.70
N ASN A 47 -3.76 21.53 6.39
CA ASN A 47 -3.59 22.61 5.44
C ASN A 47 -4.82 23.51 5.37
N GLN A 48 -6.00 22.92 5.36
CA GLN A 48 -7.26 23.65 5.35
C GLN A 48 -7.40 24.49 6.62
N SER A 49 -7.08 23.91 7.77
CA SER A 49 -7.10 24.59 9.06
C SER A 49 -6.13 25.76 9.10
N LEU A 50 -4.90 25.55 8.60
CA LEU A 50 -3.88 26.61 8.52
C LEU A 50 -4.31 27.73 7.57
N LEU A 51 -4.94 27.39 6.46
CA LEU A 51 -5.44 28.37 5.51
C LEU A 51 -6.53 29.23 6.12
N ILE A 52 -7.46 28.64 6.86
CA ILE A 52 -8.51 29.35 7.57
C ILE A 52 -7.92 30.31 8.61
N LYS A 53 -6.96 29.81 9.41
CA LYS A 53 -6.27 30.67 10.41
C LYS A 53 -5.55 31.84 9.78
N SER A 54 -4.86 31.60 8.65
CA SER A 54 -4.16 32.64 7.92
C SER A 54 -5.14 33.71 7.39
N THR A 55 -6.28 33.28 6.88
CA THR A 55 -7.33 34.17 6.38
C THR A 55 -7.95 34.99 7.53
N GLU A 56 -8.22 34.34 8.67
CA GLU A 56 -8.77 35.03 9.85
C GLU A 56 -7.80 36.09 10.39
N ASN A 57 -6.50 35.75 10.45
CA ASN A 57 -5.48 36.71 10.91
C ASN A 57 -5.37 37.90 9.97
N LYS A 58 -5.50 37.70 8.66
CA LYS A 58 -5.52 38.80 7.68
C LYS A 58 -6.75 39.69 7.84
N ASN A 59 -7.90 39.10 8.13
CA ASN A 59 -9.14 39.82 8.29
C ASN A 59 -9.17 40.66 9.58
N ASN A 60 -8.40 40.26 10.59
CA ASN A 60 -8.30 40.97 11.87
C ASN A 60 -7.28 42.09 11.85
N GLU A 61 -6.43 42.13 10.85
CA GLU A 61 -5.50 43.24 10.64
C GLU A 61 -6.18 44.41 9.89
#